data_67fbf55bd82d6d203455c9f4a99491aa
#
_entry.id   67fbf55bd82d6d203455c9f4a99491aa
#
_cell.length_a   1.000
_cell.length_b   1.000
_cell.length_c   1.000
_cell.angle_alpha   90.00
_cell.angle_beta   90.00
_cell.angle_gamma   90.00
#
_symmetry.space_group_name_H-M   'P 1'
#
loop_
_entity.id
_entity.type
_entity.pdbx_description
1 polymer ?
#
loop_
_entity_poly.entity_id
_entity_poly.type
_entity_poly.pdbx_seq_one_letter_code
_entity_poly.pdbx_strand_id
1 'polypeptide(L)'
;TRLMWNKFPKKTKRELFKTGKILIKNGGYEYPITTQLIKDGRNNKVLNKKISANIRVTMIHGQRDEVVPTIYSNYVLNIFRKAKKKKVIIKNGDHSLSNQKPLIRIVRELDAIIKNII
;
A
#
# COMPACT_ATOMS: atom_id res chain seq x y z
N THR A 1 2.17 -7.84 -2.02
CA THR A 1 2.26 -9.20 -2.60
C THR A 1 1.02 -10.03 -2.27
N ARG A 2 0.61 -10.11 -1.00
CA ARG A 2 -0.54 -10.93 -0.58
C ARG A 2 -1.84 -10.55 -1.28
N LEU A 3 -2.17 -9.26 -1.35
CA LEU A 3 -3.38 -8.78 -2.02
C LEU A 3 -3.37 -9.12 -3.50
N MET A 4 -2.26 -8.89 -4.17
CA MET A 4 -2.08 -9.25 -5.57
C MET A 4 -2.23 -10.75 -5.80
N TRP A 5 -1.55 -11.56 -4.98
CA TRP A 5 -1.61 -13.02 -5.06
C TRP A 5 -3.03 -13.56 -4.90
N ASN A 6 -3.77 -13.04 -3.92
CA ASN A 6 -5.14 -13.50 -3.67
C ASN A 6 -6.12 -13.19 -4.80
N LYS A 7 -5.84 -12.17 -5.61
CA LYS A 7 -6.66 -11.81 -6.78
C LYS A 7 -6.42 -12.69 -7.99
N PHE A 8 -5.32 -13.43 -8.05
CA PHE A 8 -5.03 -14.28 -9.19
C PHE A 8 -5.95 -15.50 -9.24
N PRO A 9 -6.55 -15.81 -10.42
CA PRO A 9 -7.28 -17.05 -10.62
C PRO A 9 -6.40 -18.28 -10.38
N LYS A 10 -7.01 -19.41 -10.02
CA LYS A 10 -6.29 -20.67 -9.83
C LYS A 10 -5.46 -21.10 -11.06
N LYS A 11 -6.01 -20.88 -12.26
CA LYS A 11 -5.31 -21.14 -13.53
C LYS A 11 -4.04 -20.34 -13.64
N THR A 12 -4.08 -19.04 -13.34
CA THR A 12 -2.94 -18.12 -13.37
C THR A 12 -1.86 -18.54 -12.36
N LYS A 13 -2.27 -18.92 -11.14
CA LYS A 13 -1.36 -19.44 -10.11
C LYS A 13 -0.64 -20.72 -10.55
N ARG A 14 -1.38 -21.65 -11.16
CA ARG A 14 -0.80 -22.89 -11.70
C ARG A 14 0.20 -22.61 -12.82
N GLU A 15 -0.14 -21.71 -13.73
CA GLU A 15 0.75 -21.31 -14.82
C GLU A 15 2.05 -20.70 -14.29
N LEU A 16 1.94 -19.81 -13.30
CA LEU A 16 3.10 -19.22 -12.65
C LEU A 16 4.04 -20.28 -12.05
N PHE A 17 3.49 -21.24 -11.31
CA PHE A 17 4.30 -22.33 -10.73
C PHE A 17 4.91 -23.25 -11.78
N LYS A 18 4.19 -23.51 -12.88
CA LYS A 18 4.66 -24.38 -13.95
C LYS A 18 5.77 -23.73 -14.76
N THR A 19 5.65 -22.46 -15.11
CA THR A 19 6.56 -21.75 -16.02
C THR A 19 7.53 -20.81 -15.30
N GLY A 20 7.28 -20.46 -14.05
CA GLY A 20 8.08 -19.53 -13.26
C GLY A 20 7.80 -18.05 -13.54
N LYS A 21 6.95 -17.74 -14.52
CA LYS A 21 6.67 -16.37 -14.95
C LYS A 21 5.33 -16.27 -15.65
N ILE A 22 4.61 -15.21 -15.39
CA ILE A 22 3.39 -14.80 -16.12
C ILE A 22 3.49 -13.33 -16.50
N LEU A 23 2.77 -12.92 -17.55
CA LEU A 23 2.61 -11.52 -17.94
C LEU A 23 1.27 -10.98 -17.44
N ILE A 24 1.30 -9.82 -16.79
CA ILE A 24 0.12 -9.11 -16.32
C ILE A 24 -0.03 -7.84 -17.13
N LYS A 25 -1.26 -7.63 -17.65
CA LYS A 25 -1.63 -6.39 -18.34
C LYS A 25 -2.37 -5.47 -17.37
N ASN A 26 -1.93 -4.23 -17.27
CA ASN A 26 -2.58 -3.23 -16.46
C ASN A 26 -2.36 -1.83 -17.05
N GLY A 27 -3.45 -1.11 -17.32
CA GLY A 27 -3.39 0.27 -17.81
C GLY A 27 -2.58 0.47 -19.09
N GLY A 28 -2.63 -0.47 -20.04
CA GLY A 28 -1.86 -0.43 -21.29
C GLY A 28 -0.40 -0.90 -21.14
N TYR A 29 0.02 -1.31 -19.97
CA TYR A 29 1.35 -1.85 -19.71
C TYR A 29 1.29 -3.37 -19.51
N GLU A 30 2.33 -4.06 -19.96
CA GLU A 30 2.59 -5.46 -19.65
C GLU A 30 3.82 -5.55 -18.75
N TYR A 31 3.74 -6.32 -17.68
CA TYR A 31 4.89 -6.58 -16.82
C TYR A 31 4.90 -8.02 -16.32
N PRO A 32 6.10 -8.60 -16.14
CA PRO A 32 6.22 -9.96 -15.68
C PRO A 32 6.03 -10.07 -14.16
N ILE A 33 5.33 -11.12 -13.76
CA ILE A 33 5.30 -11.58 -12.37
C ILE A 33 6.02 -12.91 -12.32
N THR A 34 7.02 -13.03 -11.47
CA THR A 34 7.82 -14.24 -11.32
C THR A 34 7.53 -14.95 -10.00
N THR A 35 7.82 -16.25 -9.93
CA THR A 35 7.77 -16.97 -8.65
C THR A 35 8.73 -16.38 -7.63
N GLN A 36 9.88 -15.86 -8.09
CA GLN A 36 10.85 -15.20 -7.21
C GLN A 36 10.27 -13.94 -6.56
N LEU A 37 9.54 -13.11 -7.31
CA LEU A 37 8.84 -11.94 -6.77
C LEU A 37 7.87 -12.33 -5.66
N ILE A 38 7.09 -13.39 -5.87
CA ILE A 38 6.12 -13.87 -4.88
C ILE A 38 6.83 -14.37 -3.61
N LYS A 39 7.90 -15.16 -3.78
CA LYS A 39 8.71 -15.66 -2.66
C LYS A 39 9.33 -14.51 -1.86
N ASP A 40 9.94 -13.55 -2.53
CA ASP A 40 10.56 -12.39 -1.90
C ASP A 40 9.51 -11.54 -1.15
N GLY A 41 8.34 -11.34 -1.74
CA GLY A 41 7.25 -10.64 -1.06
C GLY A 41 6.77 -11.34 0.20
N ARG A 42 6.76 -12.67 0.23
CA ARG A 42 6.43 -13.46 1.42
C ARG A 42 7.51 -13.38 2.50
N ASN A 43 8.77 -13.39 2.10
CA ASN A 43 9.91 -13.35 3.02
C ASN A 43 10.13 -11.95 3.63
N ASN A 44 9.67 -10.91 2.95
CA ASN A 44 9.87 -9.52 3.34
C ASN A 44 8.60 -8.83 3.85
N LYS A 45 7.71 -9.58 4.50
CA LYS A 45 6.51 -9.03 5.13
C LYS A 45 6.88 -8.12 6.30
N VAL A 46 6.30 -6.93 6.33
CA VAL A 46 6.54 -5.94 7.40
C VAL A 46 5.34 -5.77 8.34
N LEU A 47 4.13 -6.16 7.92
CA LEU A 47 2.91 -5.97 8.72
C LEU A 47 2.87 -6.84 9.98
N ASN A 48 3.71 -7.86 10.08
CA ASN A 48 3.82 -8.74 11.24
C ASN A 48 4.82 -8.22 12.30
N LYS A 49 5.53 -7.13 12.00
CA LYS A 49 6.56 -6.57 12.86
C LYS A 49 6.04 -5.32 13.55
N LYS A 50 6.49 -5.07 14.78
CA LYS A 50 6.18 -3.83 15.51
C LYS A 50 7.40 -2.91 15.45
N ILE A 51 7.15 -1.62 15.26
CA ILE A 51 8.17 -0.58 15.24
C ILE A 51 7.98 0.30 16.46
N SER A 52 8.99 0.37 17.31
CA SER A 52 8.96 1.13 18.56
C SER A 52 9.71 2.45 18.36
N ALA A 53 9.18 3.33 17.53
CA ALA A 53 9.75 4.64 17.25
C ALA A 53 8.82 5.76 17.73
N ASN A 54 9.39 6.75 18.40
CA ASN A 54 8.67 7.94 18.85
C ASN A 54 8.67 8.98 17.72
N ILE A 55 7.84 8.75 16.73
CA ILE A 55 7.73 9.59 15.51
C ILE A 55 6.28 9.98 15.27
N ARG A 56 6.07 10.95 14.38
CA ARG A 56 4.74 11.26 13.84
C ARG A 56 4.49 10.45 12.58
N VAL A 57 3.34 9.81 12.49
CA VAL A 57 2.92 9.05 11.31
C VAL A 57 1.55 9.54 10.87
N THR A 58 1.50 10.09 9.68
CA THR A 58 0.23 10.44 9.02
C THR A 58 -0.02 9.49 7.86
N MET A 59 -1.13 8.80 7.91
CA MET A 59 -1.56 7.84 6.89
C MET A 59 -2.67 8.46 6.06
N ILE A 60 -2.44 8.61 4.75
CA ILE A 60 -3.42 9.19 3.83
C ILE A 60 -3.86 8.11 2.87
N HIS A 61 -5.16 7.88 2.77
CA HIS A 61 -5.71 6.78 1.99
C HIS A 61 -6.96 7.23 1.25
N GLY A 62 -7.09 6.86 -0.02
CA GLY A 62 -8.29 7.12 -0.81
C GLY A 62 -9.44 6.22 -0.40
N GLN A 63 -10.61 6.80 -0.15
CA GLN A 63 -11.81 6.05 0.21
C GLN A 63 -12.20 5.00 -0.83
N ARG A 64 -11.98 5.30 -2.11
CA ARG A 64 -12.29 4.43 -3.26
C ARG A 64 -11.06 3.75 -3.83
N ASP A 65 -10.08 3.48 -3.01
CA ASP A 65 -8.92 2.70 -3.40
C ASP A 65 -9.33 1.26 -3.69
N GLU A 66 -9.33 0.88 -4.97
CA GLU A 66 -9.69 -0.47 -5.43
C GLU A 66 -8.53 -1.46 -5.32
N VAL A 67 -7.32 -0.96 -5.16
CA VAL A 67 -6.10 -1.78 -5.08
C VAL A 67 -5.83 -2.23 -3.65
N VAL A 68 -5.89 -1.28 -2.71
CA VAL A 68 -5.64 -1.53 -1.28
C VAL A 68 -6.83 -1.03 -0.46
N PRO A 69 -7.58 -1.92 0.19
CA PRO A 69 -8.68 -1.50 1.06
C PRO A 69 -8.20 -0.60 2.21
N THR A 70 -9.03 0.37 2.58
CA THR A 70 -8.67 1.37 3.61
C THR A 70 -8.39 0.78 4.99
N ILE A 71 -8.90 -0.41 5.30
CA ILE A 71 -8.60 -1.12 6.54
C ILE A 71 -7.09 -1.41 6.71
N TYR A 72 -6.36 -1.52 5.61
CA TYR A 72 -4.91 -1.74 5.67
C TYR A 72 -4.14 -0.56 6.26
N SER A 73 -4.68 0.67 6.17
CA SER A 73 -4.12 1.82 6.90
C SER A 73 -4.11 1.59 8.41
N ASN A 74 -5.15 0.96 8.95
CA ASN A 74 -5.20 0.61 10.37
C ASN A 74 -4.13 -0.43 10.74
N TYR A 75 -3.94 -1.44 9.90
CA TYR A 75 -2.89 -2.44 10.12
C TYR A 75 -1.50 -1.82 10.11
N VAL A 76 -1.23 -0.92 9.16
CA VAL A 76 0.06 -0.22 9.08
C VAL A 76 0.27 0.69 10.30
N LEU A 77 -0.73 1.48 10.68
CA LEU A 77 -0.64 2.35 11.85
C LEU A 77 -0.40 1.57 13.15
N ASN A 78 -0.98 0.38 13.28
CA ASN A 78 -0.79 -0.47 14.46
C ASN A 78 0.63 -1.01 14.61
N ILE A 79 1.44 -1.00 13.55
CA ILE A 79 2.85 -1.40 13.61
C ILE A 79 3.67 -0.39 14.43
N PHE A 80 3.32 0.88 14.36
CA PHE A 80 4.03 1.98 15.02
C PHE A 80 3.50 2.17 16.44
N ARG A 81 4.04 1.46 17.42
CA ARG A 81 3.53 1.43 18.80
C ARG A 81 3.54 2.76 19.52
N LYS A 82 4.62 3.52 19.39
CA LYS A 82 4.87 4.78 20.12
C LYS A 82 4.68 6.03 19.28
N ALA A 83 4.19 5.89 18.06
CA ALA A 83 4.00 7.01 17.15
C ALA A 83 2.78 7.86 17.52
N LYS A 84 2.87 9.15 17.28
CA LYS A 84 1.71 10.04 17.20
C LYS A 84 1.05 9.83 15.84
N LYS A 85 -0.09 9.17 15.83
CA LYS A 85 -0.75 8.68 14.62
C LYS A 85 -1.88 9.58 14.19
N LYS A 86 -1.98 9.82 12.88
CA LYS A 86 -3.12 10.47 12.23
C LYS A 86 -3.53 9.67 11.00
N LYS A 87 -4.81 9.42 10.85
CA LYS A 87 -5.40 8.79 9.67
C LYS A 87 -6.27 9.78 8.93
N VAL A 88 -6.01 9.94 7.64
CA VAL A 88 -6.78 10.82 6.75
C VAL A 88 -7.36 9.98 5.61
N ILE A 89 -8.68 9.90 5.54
CA ILE A 89 -9.38 9.25 4.43
C ILE A 89 -9.85 10.33 3.47
N ILE A 90 -9.38 10.27 2.23
CA ILE A 90 -9.79 11.19 1.17
C ILE A 90 -11.09 10.69 0.56
N LYS A 91 -12.18 11.41 0.78
CA LYS A 91 -13.48 11.09 0.18
C LYS A 91 -13.39 11.07 -1.34
N ASN A 92 -13.91 10.01 -1.95
CA ASN A 92 -13.83 9.76 -3.40
C ASN A 92 -12.40 9.63 -3.96
N GLY A 93 -11.38 9.56 -3.11
CA GLY A 93 -10.00 9.38 -3.54
C GLY A 93 -9.74 7.96 -4.05
N ASP A 94 -8.97 7.86 -5.13
CA ASP A 94 -8.51 6.61 -5.71
C ASP A 94 -7.17 6.14 -5.10
N HIS A 95 -6.61 5.08 -5.66
CA HIS A 95 -5.30 4.55 -5.21
C HIS A 95 -4.16 5.56 -5.42
N SER A 96 -4.15 6.27 -6.53
CA SER A 96 -3.06 7.16 -6.91
C SER A 96 -3.08 8.50 -6.19
N LEU A 97 -4.25 8.97 -5.72
CA LEU A 97 -4.45 10.29 -5.09
C LEU A 97 -3.84 11.45 -5.91
N SER A 98 -3.85 11.32 -7.25
CA SER A 98 -3.16 12.25 -8.16
C SER A 98 -4.00 13.46 -8.57
N ASN A 99 -5.28 13.48 -8.25
CA ASN A 99 -6.16 14.61 -8.50
C ASN A 99 -5.80 15.81 -7.61
N GLN A 100 -6.20 17.01 -8.03
CA GLN A 100 -5.84 18.26 -7.36
C GLN A 100 -6.26 18.31 -5.87
N LYS A 101 -7.49 17.92 -5.53
CA LYS A 101 -7.98 17.96 -4.14
C LYS A 101 -7.18 17.05 -3.20
N PRO A 102 -6.91 15.76 -3.54
CA PRO A 102 -6.04 14.93 -2.74
C PRO A 102 -4.62 15.49 -2.60
N LEU A 103 -4.04 16.03 -3.66
CA LEU A 103 -2.70 16.63 -3.62
C LEU A 103 -2.62 17.81 -2.66
N ILE A 104 -3.61 18.71 -2.67
CA ILE A 104 -3.71 19.83 -1.73
C ILE A 104 -3.74 19.31 -0.29
N ARG A 105 -4.51 18.27 -0.02
CA ARG A 105 -4.60 17.68 1.31
C ARG A 105 -3.27 17.07 1.76
N ILE A 106 -2.58 16.37 0.87
CA ILE A 106 -1.26 15.78 1.16
C ILE A 106 -0.25 16.88 1.52
N VAL A 107 -0.20 17.95 0.75
CA VAL A 107 0.70 19.09 1.02
C VAL A 107 0.37 19.73 2.37
N ARG A 108 -0.91 19.91 2.69
CA ARG A 108 -1.36 20.46 3.97
C ARG A 108 -0.92 19.60 5.16
N GLU A 109 -1.06 18.28 5.05
CA GLU A 109 -0.66 17.36 6.12
C GLU A 109 0.86 17.33 6.30
N LEU A 110 1.61 17.38 5.19
CA LEU A 110 3.07 17.47 5.23
C LEU A 110 3.53 18.78 5.89
N ASP A 111 2.92 19.90 5.53
CA ASP A 111 3.21 21.20 6.12
C ASP A 111 2.95 21.21 7.64
N ALA A 112 1.86 20.60 8.08
CA ALA A 112 1.55 20.44 9.50
C ALA A 112 2.61 19.64 10.26
N ILE A 113 3.15 18.58 9.65
CA ILE A 113 4.25 17.79 10.24
C ILE A 113 5.51 18.64 10.35
N ILE A 114 5.89 19.34 9.30
CA ILE A 114 7.10 20.18 9.26
C ILE A 114 7.04 21.27 10.31
N LYS A 115 5.92 21.96 10.44
CA LYS A 115 5.72 23.01 11.47
C LYS A 115 5.87 22.51 12.90
N ASN A 116 5.57 21.24 13.15
CA ASN A 116 5.72 20.63 14.48
C ASN A 116 7.15 20.16 14.78
N ILE A 117 8.02 20.09 13.79
CA ILE A 117 9.44 19.70 13.96
C ILE A 117 10.30 20.94 14.23
N ILE A 118 9.94 22.06 13.64
CA ILE A 118 10.62 23.35 13.79
C ILE A 118 10.07 24.06 15.02
#